data_fbcd2bee58e8d6fb59a3b1e891d5d7bd
#
_entry.id   fbcd2bee58e8d6fb59a3b1e891d5d7bd
#
_cell.length_a   1.000
_cell.length_b   1.000
_cell.length_c   1.000
_cell.angle_alpha   90.00
_cell.angle_beta   90.00
_cell.angle_gamma   90.00
#
_symmetry.space_group_name_H-M   'P 1'
#
loop_
_entity.id
_entity.type
_entity.pdbx_description
1 polymer ?
#
loop_
_entity_poly.entity_id
_entity_poly.type
_entity_poly.pdbx_seq_one_letter_code
_entity_poly.pdbx_strand_id
1 'polypeptide(L)'
;MRMQKSIITGGAGFIGSNLTDHLVRIGHKVIILDNFVSGKKSNLSHHKKKDVKIIKIDISQNKNLDKYFKGVDYVFHLAGLAEIIPSIKNPKKYFINNVHGTINVLEASKKVKIKKFIYAA
;
A
#
# COMPACT_ATOMS: atom_id res chain seq x y z
N MET A 1 -9.73 24.03 -3.08
CA MET A 1 -9.70 22.63 -3.58
C MET A 1 -9.23 21.68 -2.50
N ARG A 2 -9.90 20.55 -2.38
CA ARG A 2 -9.49 19.52 -1.44
C ARG A 2 -8.23 18.81 -1.96
N MET A 3 -7.24 18.58 -1.09
CA MET A 3 -6.07 17.78 -1.43
C MET A 3 -6.49 16.34 -1.71
N GLN A 4 -5.90 15.73 -2.74
CA GLN A 4 -6.11 14.31 -3.01
C GLN A 4 -5.38 13.47 -1.97
N LYS A 5 -5.98 12.36 -1.58
CA LYS A 5 -5.43 11.43 -0.59
C LYS A 5 -5.27 10.07 -1.23
N SER A 6 -4.07 9.53 -1.15
CA SER A 6 -3.72 8.25 -1.76
C SER A 6 -3.21 7.26 -0.72
N ILE A 7 -3.57 5.99 -0.89
CA ILE A 7 -2.94 4.88 -0.17
C ILE A 7 -2.02 4.14 -1.14
N ILE A 8 -0.82 3.80 -0.66
CA ILE A 8 0.10 2.92 -1.37
C ILE A 8 0.38 1.72 -0.48
N THR A 9 -0.06 0.54 -0.88
CA THR A 9 0.38 -0.70 -0.24
C THR A 9 1.74 -1.08 -0.79
N GLY A 10 2.65 -1.51 0.07
CA GLY A 10 4.03 -1.77 -0.37
C GLY A 10 4.81 -0.49 -0.67
N GLY A 11 4.42 0.61 -0.06
CA GLY A 11 5.02 1.93 -0.36
C GLY A 11 6.46 2.11 0.10
N ALA A 12 6.98 1.22 0.93
CA ALA A 12 8.38 1.27 1.36
C ALA A 12 9.33 0.50 0.43
N GLY A 13 8.79 -0.16 -0.60
CA GLY A 13 9.59 -0.83 -1.64
C GLY A 13 10.13 0.15 -2.67
N PHE A 14 10.82 -0.37 -3.67
CA PHE A 14 11.45 0.45 -4.70
C PHE A 14 10.42 1.25 -5.51
N ILE A 15 9.46 0.57 -6.11
CA ILE A 15 8.42 1.24 -6.93
C ILE A 15 7.54 2.14 -6.05
N GLY A 16 7.09 1.61 -4.90
CA GLY A 16 6.21 2.33 -4.01
C GLY A 16 6.81 3.61 -3.44
N SER A 17 8.09 3.60 -3.08
CA SER A 17 8.76 4.80 -2.55
C SER A 17 8.97 5.86 -3.62
N ASN A 18 9.28 5.46 -4.84
CA ASN A 18 9.38 6.40 -5.97
C ASN A 18 8.01 6.99 -6.32
N LEU A 19 6.96 6.18 -6.29
CA LEU A 19 5.59 6.68 -6.50
C LEU A 19 5.20 7.65 -5.39
N THR A 20 5.57 7.37 -4.14
CA THR A 20 5.32 8.26 -3.01
C THR A 20 5.95 9.63 -3.25
N ASP A 21 7.20 9.66 -3.67
CA ASP A 21 7.90 10.92 -3.99
C ASP A 21 7.12 11.73 -5.03
N HIS A 22 6.66 11.07 -6.07
CA HIS A 22 5.89 11.73 -7.13
C HIS A 22 4.56 12.28 -6.62
N LEU A 23 3.79 11.47 -5.89
CA LEU A 23 2.48 11.88 -5.38
C LEU A 23 2.59 13.05 -4.41
N VAL A 24 3.59 13.05 -3.53
CA VAL A 24 3.83 14.18 -2.63
C VAL A 24 4.16 15.43 -3.42
N ARG A 25 4.99 15.29 -4.46
CA ARG A 25 5.39 16.44 -5.32
C ARG A 25 4.18 17.09 -5.98
N ILE A 26 3.19 16.30 -6.39
CA ILE A 26 1.99 16.85 -7.04
C ILE A 26 0.86 17.18 -6.04
N GLY A 27 1.16 17.16 -4.73
CA GLY A 27 0.27 17.67 -3.70
C GLY A 27 -0.64 16.66 -3.03
N HIS A 28 -0.41 15.36 -3.21
CA HIS A 28 -1.19 14.35 -2.52
C HIS A 28 -0.73 14.17 -1.07
N LYS A 29 -1.68 13.89 -0.18
CA LYS A 29 -1.41 13.25 1.10
C LYS A 29 -1.31 11.76 0.87
N VAL A 30 -0.30 11.11 1.41
CA VAL A 30 -0.04 9.68 1.16
C VAL A 30 -0.06 8.89 2.46
N ILE A 31 -0.75 7.77 2.45
CA ILE A 31 -0.72 6.78 3.53
C ILE A 31 -0.02 5.53 2.97
N ILE A 32 1.02 5.10 3.67
CA ILE A 32 1.77 3.90 3.31
C ILE A 32 1.30 2.75 4.20
N LEU A 33 0.90 1.64 3.59
CA LEU A 33 0.63 0.39 4.28
C LEU A 33 1.71 -0.61 3.87
N ASP A 34 2.59 -0.99 4.79
CA ASP A 34 3.71 -1.88 4.52
C ASP A 34 4.03 -2.70 5.75
N ASN A 35 4.39 -3.98 5.60
CA ASN A 35 4.82 -4.82 6.70
C ASN A 35 6.34 -4.80 6.91
N PHE A 36 7.07 -4.14 6.00
CA PHE A 36 8.54 -4.00 6.03
C PHE A 36 9.32 -5.31 5.94
N VAL A 37 8.71 -6.36 5.38
CA VAL A 37 9.42 -7.62 5.13
C VAL A 37 10.53 -7.40 4.09
N SER A 38 10.23 -6.64 3.04
CA SER A 38 11.21 -6.29 2.01
C SER A 38 11.43 -4.79 1.85
N GLY A 39 10.44 -3.98 2.21
CA GLY A 39 10.54 -2.53 2.16
C GLY A 39 11.39 -1.97 3.29
N LYS A 40 11.96 -0.78 3.08
CA LYS A 40 12.84 -0.12 4.05
C LYS A 40 12.30 1.25 4.42
N LYS A 41 12.25 1.53 5.73
CA LYS A 41 11.86 2.87 6.21
C LYS A 41 12.75 3.97 5.65
N SER A 42 14.03 3.69 5.41
CA SER A 42 14.96 4.65 4.85
C SER A 42 14.54 5.17 3.47
N ASN A 43 13.77 4.38 2.72
CA ASN A 43 13.24 4.81 1.43
C ASN A 43 12.22 5.95 1.55
N LEU A 44 11.66 6.16 2.74
CA LEU A 44 10.61 7.15 2.99
C LEU A 44 11.01 8.22 4.02
N SER A 45 12.22 8.13 4.59
CA SER A 45 12.65 8.96 5.72
C SER A 45 12.75 10.46 5.42
N HIS A 46 12.86 10.83 4.15
CA HIS A 46 12.95 12.24 3.73
C HIS A 46 11.59 12.96 3.69
N HIS A 47 10.48 12.22 3.84
CA HIS A 47 9.15 12.82 3.84
C HIS A 47 8.74 13.32 5.22
N LYS A 48 8.02 14.44 5.23
CA LYS A 48 7.42 14.98 6.46
C LYS A 48 6.19 14.17 6.85
N LYS A 49 5.96 14.00 8.15
CA LYS A 49 4.80 13.25 8.67
C LYS A 49 3.46 13.83 8.24
N LYS A 50 3.40 15.13 7.98
CA LYS A 50 2.18 15.78 7.47
C LYS A 50 1.86 15.37 6.04
N ASP A 51 2.83 14.94 5.26
CA ASP A 51 2.67 14.56 3.87
C ASP A 51 2.55 13.05 3.69
N VAL A 52 3.31 12.27 4.46
CA VAL A 52 3.34 10.80 4.37
C VAL A 52 3.16 10.19 5.74
N LYS A 53 2.09 9.43 5.90
CA LYS A 53 1.81 8.66 7.11
C LYS A 53 2.16 7.19 6.85
N ILE A 54 3.04 6.64 7.66
CA ILE A 54 3.51 5.26 7.51
C ILE A 54 2.82 4.38 8.56
N ILE A 55 2.14 3.34 8.09
CA ILE A 55 1.47 2.34 8.92
C ILE A 55 2.14 1.00 8.69
N LYS A 56 2.75 0.47 9.75
CA LYS A 56 3.29 -0.90 9.71
C LYS A 56 2.14 -1.88 9.91
N ILE A 57 1.80 -2.62 8.86
CA ILE A 57 0.66 -3.52 8.88
C ILE A 57 0.81 -4.63 7.83
N ASP A 58 0.34 -5.82 8.17
CA ASP A 58 0.22 -6.92 7.23
C ASP A 58 -1.21 -6.94 6.70
N ILE A 59 -1.38 -6.53 5.45
CA ILE A 59 -2.70 -6.43 4.82
C ILE A 59 -3.37 -7.80 4.63
N SER A 60 -2.59 -8.88 4.58
CA SER A 60 -3.14 -10.23 4.40
C SER A 60 -3.78 -10.79 5.68
N GLN A 61 -3.36 -10.27 6.83
CA GLN A 61 -3.80 -10.76 8.13
C GLN A 61 -4.83 -9.85 8.78
N ASN A 62 -4.95 -8.62 8.32
CA ASN A 62 -5.78 -7.62 8.95
C ASN A 62 -7.10 -7.47 8.21
N LYS A 63 -8.19 -7.80 8.88
CA LYS A 63 -9.54 -7.72 8.33
C LYS A 63 -10.19 -6.35 8.49
N ASN A 64 -9.57 -5.45 9.25
CA ASN A 64 -10.15 -4.14 9.55
C ASN A 64 -9.24 -3.01 9.08
N LEU A 65 -9.14 -2.87 7.75
CA LEU A 65 -8.37 -1.81 7.12
C LEU A 65 -9.16 -0.51 6.96
N ASP A 66 -10.47 -0.55 7.19
CA ASP A 66 -11.39 0.54 6.85
C ASP A 66 -10.98 1.89 7.41
N LYS A 67 -10.46 1.91 8.64
CA LYS A 67 -10.06 3.14 9.30
C LYS A 67 -8.96 3.93 8.56
N TYR A 68 -8.13 3.22 7.78
CA TYR A 68 -7.07 3.87 7.02
C TYR A 68 -7.56 4.42 5.69
N PHE A 69 -8.72 3.96 5.22
CA PHE A 69 -9.24 4.29 3.89
C PHE A 69 -10.19 5.47 3.90
N LYS A 70 -10.56 6.00 5.07
CA LYS A 70 -11.49 7.15 5.15
C LYS A 70 -10.92 8.36 4.40
N GLY A 71 -11.71 8.89 3.48
CA GLY A 71 -11.35 10.07 2.70
C GLY A 71 -10.31 9.81 1.61
N VAL A 72 -9.97 8.57 1.36
CA VAL A 72 -8.99 8.20 0.34
C VAL A 72 -9.60 8.29 -1.05
N ASP A 73 -8.88 8.87 -2.00
CA ASP A 73 -9.31 9.04 -3.38
C ASP A 73 -8.73 7.98 -4.30
N TYR A 74 -7.48 7.60 -4.10
CA TYR A 74 -6.78 6.63 -4.94
C TYR A 74 -6.09 5.56 -4.10
N VAL A 75 -6.12 4.33 -4.60
CA VAL A 75 -5.37 3.22 -4.00
C VAL A 75 -4.41 2.65 -5.04
N PHE A 76 -3.14 2.61 -4.69
CA PHE A 76 -2.09 1.97 -5.49
C PHE A 76 -1.67 0.71 -4.75
N HIS A 77 -2.06 -0.43 -5.27
CA HIS A 77 -1.79 -1.71 -4.62
C HIS A 77 -0.54 -2.35 -5.22
N LEU A 78 0.58 -2.17 -4.53
CA LEU A 78 1.89 -2.65 -4.96
C LEU A 78 2.45 -3.74 -4.03
N ALA A 79 1.83 -3.95 -2.88
CA ALA A 79 2.29 -4.95 -1.92
C ALA A 79 2.13 -6.36 -2.49
N GLY A 80 3.17 -7.17 -2.35
CA GLY A 80 3.14 -8.54 -2.79
C GLY A 80 4.51 -9.18 -2.63
N LEU A 81 4.53 -10.51 -2.62
CA LEU A 81 5.74 -11.32 -2.66
C LEU A 81 5.99 -11.70 -4.11
N ALA A 82 7.22 -11.51 -4.59
CA ALA A 82 7.53 -11.63 -6.01
C ALA A 82 8.67 -12.60 -6.34
N GLU A 83 9.34 -13.17 -5.33
CA GLU A 83 10.48 -14.05 -5.56
C GLU A 83 10.03 -15.44 -6.01
N ILE A 84 10.64 -15.96 -7.07
CA ILE A 84 10.23 -17.22 -7.71
C ILE A 84 10.54 -18.43 -6.83
N ILE A 85 11.79 -18.56 -6.37
CA ILE A 85 12.21 -19.75 -5.60
C ILE A 85 11.44 -19.92 -4.30
N PRO A 86 11.30 -18.89 -3.45
CA PRO A 86 10.47 -19.02 -2.26
C PRO A 86 9.00 -19.32 -2.56
N SER A 87 8.47 -18.87 -3.70
CA SER A 87 7.08 -19.17 -4.08
C SER A 87 6.86 -20.65 -4.36
N ILE A 88 7.86 -21.32 -4.90
CA ILE A 88 7.83 -22.76 -5.16
C ILE A 88 7.90 -23.55 -3.84
N LYS A 89 8.75 -23.08 -2.90
CA LYS A 89 8.93 -23.75 -1.61
C LYS A 89 7.76 -23.53 -0.66
N ASN A 90 7.09 -22.39 -0.74
CA ASN A 90 5.99 -22.04 0.15
C ASN A 90 4.86 -21.33 -0.62
N PRO A 91 4.15 -22.05 -1.50
CA PRO A 91 3.11 -21.43 -2.32
C PRO A 91 1.94 -20.88 -1.50
N LYS A 92 1.62 -21.50 -0.36
CA LYS A 92 0.53 -21.05 0.50
C LYS A 92 0.81 -19.65 1.05
N LYS A 93 2.04 -19.37 1.47
CA LYS A 93 2.44 -18.04 1.94
C LYS A 93 2.24 -16.99 0.86
N TYR A 94 2.61 -17.31 -0.38
CA TYR A 94 2.46 -16.41 -1.52
C TYR A 94 0.99 -16.17 -1.85
N PHE A 95 0.17 -17.22 -1.80
CA PHE A 95 -1.27 -17.10 -1.99
C PHE A 95 -1.89 -16.18 -0.94
N ILE A 96 -1.59 -16.39 0.33
CA ILE A 96 -2.13 -15.58 1.42
C ILE A 96 -1.72 -14.12 1.25
N ASN A 97 -0.46 -13.84 1.02
CA ASN A 97 0.02 -12.47 0.85
C ASN A 97 -0.57 -11.79 -0.37
N ASN A 98 -0.52 -12.46 -1.52
CA ASN A 98 -0.85 -11.82 -2.79
C ASN A 98 -2.34 -11.84 -3.09
N VAL A 99 -3.06 -12.88 -2.70
CA VAL A 99 -4.51 -12.99 -2.97
C VAL A 99 -5.33 -12.46 -1.82
N HIS A 100 -5.14 -12.95 -0.60
CA HIS A 100 -5.88 -12.46 0.57
C HIS A 100 -5.60 -10.99 0.83
N GLY A 101 -4.35 -10.57 0.73
CA GLY A 101 -3.98 -9.17 0.87
C GLY A 101 -4.70 -8.29 -0.12
N THR A 102 -4.74 -8.69 -1.37
CA THR A 102 -5.45 -7.95 -2.43
C THR A 102 -6.95 -7.87 -2.14
N ILE A 103 -7.57 -8.97 -1.74
CA ILE A 103 -9.00 -8.98 -1.40
C ILE A 103 -9.29 -8.01 -0.26
N ASN A 104 -8.49 -8.02 0.79
CA ASN A 104 -8.70 -7.14 1.94
C ASN A 104 -8.61 -5.66 1.54
N VAL A 105 -7.66 -5.31 0.68
CA VAL A 105 -7.50 -3.93 0.19
C VAL A 105 -8.66 -3.54 -0.73
N LEU A 106 -9.10 -4.44 -1.60
CA LEU A 106 -10.26 -4.19 -2.47
C LEU A 106 -11.54 -3.98 -1.66
N GLU A 107 -11.78 -4.80 -0.64
CA GLU A 107 -12.96 -4.66 0.22
C GLU A 107 -12.96 -3.31 0.95
N ALA A 108 -11.83 -2.90 1.50
CA ALA A 108 -11.72 -1.61 2.17
C ALA A 108 -11.91 -0.45 1.20
N SER A 109 -11.37 -0.57 -0.01
CA SER A 109 -11.52 0.42 -1.07
C SER A 109 -12.98 0.60 -1.50
N LYS A 110 -13.69 -0.52 -1.65
CA LYS A 110 -15.09 -0.54 -2.06
C LYS A 110 -15.99 0.21 -1.07
N LYS A 111 -15.72 0.05 0.22
CA LYS A 111 -16.54 0.67 1.27
C LYS A 111 -16.49 2.19 1.26
N VAL A 112 -15.38 2.79 0.85
CA VAL A 112 -15.20 4.24 0.86
C VAL A 112 -15.40 4.89 -0.51
N LYS A 113 -15.74 4.12 -1.52
CA LYS A 113 -16.03 4.62 -2.88
C LYS A 113 -14.87 5.45 -3.43
N ILE A 114 -13.69 4.87 -3.47
CA ILE A 114 -12.51 5.51 -4.03
C ILE A 114 -12.73 5.86 -5.52
N LYS A 115 -11.97 6.84 -6.02
CA LYS A 115 -12.05 7.25 -7.44
C LYS A 115 -11.41 6.21 -8.36
N LYS A 116 -10.28 5.64 -7.94
CA LYS A 116 -9.56 4.67 -8.76
C LYS A 116 -8.71 3.74 -7.91
N PHE A 117 -8.73 2.46 -8.28
CA PHE A 117 -7.86 1.42 -7.73
C PHE A 117 -6.87 1.02 -8.82
N ILE A 118 -5.59 1.17 -8.54
CA ILE A 118 -4.51 0.84 -9.48
C ILE A 118 -3.78 -0.39 -8.94
N TYR A 119 -3.76 -1.43 -9.73
CA TYR A 119 -3.16 -2.71 -9.39
C TYR A 119 -1.96 -2.98 -10.28
N ALA A 120 -0.83 -3.31 -9.69
CA ALA A 120 0.37 -3.70 -10.43
C ALA A 120 0.28 -5.19 -10.78
N ALA A 121 0.14 -5.49 -12.04
CA ALA A 121 0.09 -6.86 -12.55
C ALA A 121 1.50 -7.42 -12.84
#